data_284e44ead7ec86d1fbda4b9cf5d6e318
#
_entry.id   284e44ead7ec86d1fbda4b9cf5d6e318
#
_cell.length_a   1.000
_cell.length_b   1.000
_cell.length_c   1.000
_cell.angle_alpha   90.00
_cell.angle_beta   90.00
_cell.angle_gamma   90.00
#
_symmetry.space_group_name_H-M   'P 1'
#
loop_
_entity.id
_entity.type
_entity.pdbx_description
1 polymer ?
#
loop_
_entity_poly.entity_id
_entity_poly.type
_entity_poly.pdbx_seq_one_letter_code
_entity_poly.pdbx_strand_id
1 'polypeptide(L)'
;VAGIVRYGSYVPFYRLARKAIGAGKGERAVASFDEDSVSMAVEAAREAMRGAPAVDSLLFATTSPPYAEKLNGTTIHAALQLPNKVRSIDLGTSSRMGLGALLTGLDIAGAGKRALVCASDVVVGAPGGSRESASGDAASAFVTGPDSESGAVLIGSASATTEILDVWRLPEDRFAKSWEERFSADMLAPLVADTCARALADAKIAPADLTSVIADAANPRAVANLPKGLKLKPEQSADLLGESVGRTGVAHSLLTLARALDAAKPGDRILVLSLADGCDAAVFEVTSRIAQARPKHTVDAWIASKRNDLAYNTYLKWRGILTFEPPRRPDPERPAAPPMARGLGWKLGFVGSRCADCGLGQLPPQRVCLECGAVDHMRDEDFAEKRCKIATYTLDHLAYSLNPPTVAGVIDFEGGGRVTCEVTDVEPASVKIGD
;
A
#
# COMPACT_ATOMS: atom_id res chain seq x y z
N VAL A 1 17.79 -17.79 9.64
CA VAL A 1 16.61 -17.04 10.07
C VAL A 1 16.46 -15.84 9.16
N ALA A 2 15.23 -15.42 8.88
CA ALA A 2 14.91 -14.31 7.99
C ALA A 2 14.05 -13.27 8.74
N GLY A 3 14.04 -12.04 8.24
CA GLY A 3 13.26 -11.00 8.87
C GLY A 3 12.92 -9.83 7.95
N ILE A 4 12.32 -8.81 8.53
CA ILE A 4 11.94 -7.55 7.92
C ILE A 4 13.10 -6.58 8.04
N VAL A 5 13.75 -6.24 6.91
CA VAL A 5 14.89 -5.31 6.85
C VAL A 5 14.40 -3.86 6.83
N ARG A 6 13.37 -3.59 6.04
CA ARG A 6 12.70 -2.29 5.89
C ARG A 6 11.22 -2.49 5.67
N TYR A 7 10.44 -1.46 5.94
CA TYR A 7 9.01 -1.44 5.61
C TYR A 7 8.55 -0.02 5.29
N GLY A 8 7.39 0.09 4.68
CA GLY A 8 6.72 1.34 4.38
C GLY A 8 5.22 1.11 4.24
N SER A 9 4.46 2.18 4.31
CA SER A 9 3.02 2.14 4.18
C SER A 9 2.53 3.39 3.46
N TYR A 10 1.34 3.30 2.91
CA TYR A 10 0.63 4.45 2.35
C TYR A 10 -0.85 4.36 2.71
N VAL A 11 -1.40 5.45 3.22
CA VAL A 11 -2.84 5.63 3.45
C VAL A 11 -3.28 6.84 2.64
N PRO A 12 -4.22 6.70 1.68
CA PRO A 12 -4.67 7.78 0.82
C PRO A 12 -5.08 9.04 1.59
N PHE A 13 -4.97 10.18 0.92
CA PHE A 13 -5.23 11.49 1.53
C PHE A 13 -6.70 11.71 1.92
N TYR A 14 -7.65 11.19 1.12
CA TYR A 14 -9.07 11.46 1.33
C TYR A 14 -9.68 10.52 2.39
N ARG A 15 -10.62 11.10 3.16
CA ARG A 15 -11.44 10.37 4.13
C ARG A 15 -12.92 10.58 3.85
N LEU A 16 -13.67 9.49 3.88
CA LEU A 16 -15.12 9.51 3.85
C LEU A 16 -15.66 9.22 5.24
N ALA A 17 -16.38 10.17 5.81
CA ALA A 17 -17.02 9.99 7.11
C ALA A 17 -18.08 8.88 7.03
N ARG A 18 -18.04 7.90 7.94
CA ARG A 18 -19.00 6.77 7.95
C ARG A 18 -20.44 7.21 8.12
N LYS A 19 -20.68 8.31 8.82
CA LYS A 19 -22.03 8.91 8.92
C LYS A 19 -22.63 9.28 7.55
N ALA A 20 -21.79 9.62 6.56
CA ALA A 20 -22.25 9.94 5.20
C ALA A 20 -22.76 8.69 4.44
N ILE A 21 -22.35 7.49 4.88
CA ILE A 21 -22.82 6.20 4.35
C ILE A 21 -23.99 5.64 5.17
N GLY A 22 -24.44 6.36 6.21
CA GLY A 22 -25.44 5.84 7.14
C GLY A 22 -24.88 4.86 8.19
N ALA A 23 -23.57 4.72 8.31
CA ALA A 23 -22.90 3.90 9.30
C ALA A 23 -22.45 4.72 10.52
N GLY A 24 -21.98 4.05 11.57
CA GLY A 24 -21.65 4.67 12.86
C GLY A 24 -20.51 5.70 12.84
N LYS A 25 -19.75 5.76 13.91
CA LYS A 25 -18.63 6.70 14.08
C LYS A 25 -17.43 6.34 13.21
N GLY A 26 -16.53 7.31 13.02
CA GLY A 26 -15.26 7.15 12.33
C GLY A 26 -15.32 7.50 10.84
N GLU A 27 -14.27 7.15 10.16
CA GLU A 27 -14.05 7.44 8.75
C GLU A 27 -13.39 6.24 8.06
N ARG A 28 -13.43 6.24 6.73
CA ARG A 28 -12.66 5.30 5.90
C ARG A 28 -11.66 6.07 5.04
N ALA A 29 -10.48 5.51 4.84
CA ALA A 29 -9.55 6.00 3.84
C ALA A 29 -10.08 5.68 2.44
N VAL A 30 -9.89 6.61 1.51
CA VAL A 30 -10.39 6.49 0.14
C VAL A 30 -9.29 6.90 -0.82
N ALA A 31 -8.83 5.97 -1.66
CA ALA A 31 -8.01 6.26 -2.82
C ALA A 31 -8.76 7.24 -3.73
N SER A 32 -8.07 8.25 -4.26
CA SER A 32 -8.68 9.22 -5.15
C SER A 32 -9.01 8.61 -6.53
N PHE A 33 -9.54 9.40 -7.44
CA PHE A 33 -9.92 8.92 -8.78
C PHE A 33 -8.71 8.54 -9.65
N ASP A 34 -7.55 9.06 -9.34
CA ASP A 34 -6.27 8.85 -10.03
C ASP A 34 -5.37 7.83 -9.31
N GLU A 35 -5.83 7.25 -8.22
CA GLU A 35 -5.15 6.20 -7.47
C GLU A 35 -5.77 4.82 -7.70
N ASP A 36 -4.92 3.81 -7.72
CA ASP A 36 -5.30 2.40 -7.74
C ASP A 36 -4.40 1.57 -6.82
N SER A 37 -4.62 0.25 -6.75
CA SER A 37 -3.80 -0.62 -5.92
C SER A 37 -2.32 -0.65 -6.32
N VAL A 38 -1.99 -0.36 -7.58
CA VAL A 38 -0.61 -0.32 -8.08
C VAL A 38 0.07 0.98 -7.68
N SER A 39 -0.58 2.14 -7.88
CA SER A 39 -0.01 3.45 -7.53
C SER A 39 0.21 3.58 -6.02
N MET A 40 -0.75 3.14 -5.20
CA MET A 40 -0.59 3.09 -3.74
C MET A 40 0.56 2.16 -3.31
N ALA A 41 0.70 0.99 -3.98
CA ALA A 41 1.81 0.07 -3.72
C ALA A 41 3.18 0.69 -4.07
N VAL A 42 3.26 1.52 -5.12
CA VAL A 42 4.49 2.26 -5.47
C VAL A 42 4.90 3.20 -4.33
N GLU A 43 3.97 3.95 -3.76
CA GLU A 43 4.28 4.88 -2.66
C GLU A 43 4.74 4.14 -1.40
N ALA A 44 4.05 3.08 -0.99
CA ALA A 44 4.48 2.24 0.12
C ALA A 44 5.85 1.61 -0.13
N ALA A 45 6.11 1.17 -1.36
CA ALA A 45 7.37 0.54 -1.76
C ALA A 45 8.53 1.54 -1.81
N ARG A 46 8.31 2.79 -2.23
CA ARG A 46 9.32 3.86 -2.17
C ARG A 46 9.80 4.09 -0.75
N GLU A 47 8.88 4.14 0.23
CA GLU A 47 9.25 4.24 1.64
C GLU A 47 10.06 3.03 2.11
N ALA A 48 9.62 1.80 1.77
CA ALA A 48 10.33 0.57 2.14
C ALA A 48 11.70 0.44 1.49
N MET A 49 11.85 0.91 0.24
CA MET A 49 13.11 0.83 -0.51
C MET A 49 14.11 1.94 -0.15
N ARG A 50 13.71 2.97 0.58
CA ARG A 50 14.58 4.07 0.98
C ARG A 50 15.77 3.58 1.82
N GLY A 51 16.96 3.55 1.23
CA GLY A 51 18.17 3.02 1.87
C GLY A 51 18.14 1.51 2.12
N ALA A 52 17.24 0.78 1.46
CA ALA A 52 17.22 -0.67 1.48
C ALA A 52 18.29 -1.27 0.56
N PRO A 53 18.77 -2.48 0.84
CA PRO A 53 19.60 -3.23 -0.09
C PRO A 53 18.81 -3.64 -1.34
N ALA A 54 19.54 -3.96 -2.43
CA ALA A 54 18.92 -4.46 -3.66
C ALA A 54 18.12 -5.75 -3.40
N VAL A 55 17.00 -5.90 -4.10
CA VAL A 55 16.12 -7.05 -4.00
C VAL A 55 16.22 -7.97 -5.23
N ASP A 56 15.91 -9.24 -5.05
CA ASP A 56 15.94 -10.27 -6.10
C ASP A 56 14.54 -10.55 -6.66
N SER A 57 13.50 -10.24 -5.90
CA SER A 57 12.11 -10.50 -6.26
C SER A 57 11.19 -9.38 -5.77
N LEU A 58 10.12 -9.13 -6.53
CA LEU A 58 8.97 -8.32 -6.19
C LEU A 58 7.74 -9.23 -6.11
N LEU A 59 7.09 -9.27 -4.96
CA LEU A 59 5.82 -9.94 -4.75
C LEU A 59 4.74 -8.87 -4.57
N PHE A 60 3.69 -8.91 -5.38
CA PHE A 60 2.58 -7.96 -5.28
C PHE A 60 1.27 -8.69 -4.97
N ALA A 61 0.70 -8.43 -3.82
CA ALA A 61 -0.58 -8.98 -3.37
C ALA A 61 -1.71 -7.95 -3.53
N THR A 62 -2.80 -8.33 -4.20
CA THR A 62 -4.00 -7.49 -4.35
C THR A 62 -5.24 -8.32 -4.68
N THR A 63 -6.42 -7.89 -4.20
CA THR A 63 -7.73 -8.39 -4.63
C THR A 63 -8.43 -7.43 -5.59
N SER A 64 -7.80 -6.29 -5.88
CA SER A 64 -8.32 -5.23 -6.76
C SER A 64 -7.31 -4.80 -7.83
N PRO A 65 -6.81 -5.75 -8.66
CA PRO A 65 -5.83 -5.44 -9.69
C PRO A 65 -6.44 -4.50 -10.75
N PRO A 66 -5.73 -3.44 -11.20
CA PRO A 66 -6.22 -2.59 -12.30
C PRO A 66 -6.39 -3.33 -13.62
N TYR A 67 -5.59 -4.36 -13.85
CA TYR A 67 -5.67 -5.22 -15.03
C TYR A 67 -5.98 -6.65 -14.61
N ALA A 68 -7.08 -7.19 -15.13
CA ALA A 68 -7.48 -8.58 -14.85
C ALA A 68 -6.51 -9.59 -15.51
N GLU A 69 -5.94 -9.25 -16.66
CA GLU A 69 -5.01 -10.10 -17.43
C GLU A 69 -3.75 -9.30 -17.80
N LYS A 70 -2.86 -9.15 -16.84
CA LYS A 70 -1.52 -8.55 -16.95
C LYS A 70 -0.83 -8.73 -15.62
N LEU A 71 0.49 -8.88 -15.62
CA LEU A 71 1.28 -8.82 -14.40
C LEU A 71 1.34 -7.37 -13.90
N ASN A 72 0.54 -7.04 -12.89
CA ASN A 72 0.41 -5.67 -12.36
C ASN A 72 1.69 -5.18 -11.67
N GLY A 73 2.39 -6.08 -10.99
CA GLY A 73 3.68 -5.81 -10.35
C GLY A 73 4.75 -5.28 -11.32
N THR A 74 4.62 -5.48 -12.64
CA THR A 74 5.56 -4.90 -13.61
C THR A 74 5.48 -3.37 -13.68
N THR A 75 4.34 -2.77 -13.34
CA THR A 75 4.21 -1.30 -13.25
C THR A 75 4.94 -0.79 -12.01
N ILE A 76 4.79 -1.48 -10.87
CA ILE A 76 5.56 -1.18 -9.65
C ILE A 76 7.07 -1.31 -9.92
N HIS A 77 7.48 -2.42 -10.57
CA HIS A 77 8.85 -2.67 -10.97
C HIS A 77 9.45 -1.52 -11.80
N ALA A 78 8.71 -1.03 -12.79
CA ALA A 78 9.14 0.07 -13.65
C ALA A 78 9.17 1.42 -12.90
N ALA A 79 8.19 1.70 -12.03
CA ALA A 79 8.13 2.92 -11.24
C ALA A 79 9.26 3.02 -10.21
N LEU A 80 9.70 1.88 -9.68
CA LEU A 80 10.84 1.77 -8.77
C LEU A 80 12.19 1.60 -9.49
N GLN A 81 12.19 1.60 -10.82
CA GLN A 81 13.41 1.41 -11.64
C GLN A 81 14.19 0.13 -11.27
N LEU A 82 13.50 -0.93 -10.88
CA LEU A 82 14.16 -2.17 -10.50
C LEU A 82 14.88 -2.79 -11.72
N PRO A 83 16.07 -3.38 -11.52
CA PRO A 83 16.78 -4.06 -12.60
C PRO A 83 15.95 -5.18 -13.23
N ASN A 84 16.01 -5.36 -14.55
CA ASN A 84 15.23 -6.37 -15.29
C ASN A 84 15.39 -7.81 -14.77
N LYS A 85 16.47 -8.12 -14.07
CA LYS A 85 16.70 -9.42 -13.42
C LYS A 85 15.85 -9.67 -12.18
N VAL A 86 15.21 -8.64 -11.61
CA VAL A 86 14.32 -8.76 -10.45
C VAL A 86 13.03 -9.44 -10.92
N ARG A 87 12.74 -10.61 -10.39
CA ARG A 87 11.54 -11.37 -10.73
C ARG A 87 10.31 -10.74 -10.09
N SER A 88 9.25 -10.51 -10.88
CA SER A 88 7.95 -10.03 -10.38
C SER A 88 6.91 -11.14 -10.38
N ILE A 89 6.09 -11.22 -9.34
CA ILE A 89 5.00 -12.18 -9.17
C ILE A 89 3.81 -11.45 -8.56
N ASP A 90 2.62 -11.60 -9.17
CA ASP A 90 1.37 -11.15 -8.58
C ASP A 90 0.73 -12.31 -7.78
N LEU A 91 0.27 -11.99 -6.59
CA LEU A 91 -0.46 -12.87 -5.69
C LEU A 91 -1.85 -12.26 -5.45
N GLY A 92 -2.89 -13.03 -5.61
CA GLY A 92 -4.23 -12.45 -5.61
C GLY A 92 -5.29 -13.30 -4.95
N THR A 93 -6.52 -12.82 -5.08
CA THR A 93 -7.81 -13.43 -4.81
C THR A 93 -8.28 -13.44 -3.36
N SER A 94 -7.42 -13.55 -2.37
CA SER A 94 -7.83 -13.58 -0.94
C SER A 94 -7.13 -12.50 -0.12
N SER A 95 -7.82 -11.89 0.85
CA SER A 95 -7.23 -10.90 1.75
C SER A 95 -6.10 -11.48 2.61
N ARG A 96 -6.07 -12.79 2.84
CA ARG A 96 -4.99 -13.51 3.52
C ARG A 96 -3.65 -13.41 2.79
N MET A 97 -3.69 -13.19 1.46
CA MET A 97 -2.48 -13.13 0.64
C MET A 97 -1.52 -12.00 0.99
N GLY A 98 -1.93 -10.99 1.75
CA GLY A 98 -1.00 -9.99 2.28
C GLY A 98 0.06 -10.62 3.19
N LEU A 99 -0.37 -11.29 4.25
CA LEU A 99 0.52 -12.01 5.16
C LEU A 99 1.18 -13.21 4.46
N GLY A 100 0.44 -13.93 3.59
CA GLY A 100 1.00 -15.04 2.79
C GLY A 100 2.14 -14.58 1.88
N ALA A 101 2.05 -13.41 1.26
CA ALA A 101 3.13 -12.81 0.47
C ALA A 101 4.35 -12.47 1.36
N LEU A 102 4.13 -11.93 2.56
CA LEU A 102 5.22 -11.64 3.49
C LEU A 102 5.94 -12.93 3.94
N LEU A 103 5.20 -13.97 4.28
CA LEU A 103 5.77 -15.29 4.61
C LEU A 103 6.57 -15.87 3.44
N THR A 104 6.03 -15.80 2.21
CA THR A 104 6.76 -16.20 0.99
C THR A 104 8.05 -15.37 0.79
N GLY A 105 8.00 -14.06 1.04
CA GLY A 105 9.18 -13.19 1.01
C GLY A 105 10.22 -13.57 2.05
N LEU A 106 9.79 -14.00 3.24
CA LEU A 106 10.67 -14.50 4.30
C LEU A 106 11.29 -15.85 3.95
N ASP A 107 10.56 -16.75 3.28
CA ASP A 107 11.11 -18.00 2.75
C ASP A 107 12.20 -17.74 1.69
N ILE A 108 11.97 -16.77 0.79
CA ILE A 108 12.97 -16.30 -0.18
C ILE A 108 14.20 -15.77 0.56
N ALA A 109 14.02 -15.03 1.65
CA ALA A 109 15.12 -14.52 2.46
C ALA A 109 15.87 -15.62 3.19
N GLY A 110 15.17 -16.66 3.67
CA GLY A 110 15.75 -17.88 4.22
C GLY A 110 16.64 -18.63 3.22
N ALA A 111 16.37 -18.50 1.92
CA ALA A 111 17.21 -19.03 0.84
C ALA A 111 18.36 -18.09 0.41
N GLY A 112 18.64 -17.04 1.19
CA GLY A 112 19.77 -16.13 0.96
C GLY A 112 19.51 -15.02 -0.08
N LYS A 113 18.24 -14.78 -0.46
CA LYS A 113 17.82 -13.72 -1.39
C LYS A 113 17.00 -12.68 -0.65
N ARG A 114 16.69 -11.56 -1.32
CA ARG A 114 15.81 -10.51 -0.76
C ARG A 114 14.56 -10.35 -1.60
N ALA A 115 13.42 -10.13 -0.95
CA ALA A 115 12.19 -9.81 -1.65
C ALA A 115 11.62 -8.46 -1.18
N LEU A 116 11.09 -7.70 -2.14
CA LEU A 116 10.16 -6.61 -1.88
C LEU A 116 8.75 -7.19 -1.96
N VAL A 117 8.02 -7.12 -0.87
CA VAL A 117 6.63 -7.56 -0.75
C VAL A 117 5.75 -6.33 -0.69
N CYS A 118 4.82 -6.19 -1.62
CA CYS A 118 3.83 -5.13 -1.64
C CYS A 118 2.43 -5.74 -1.48
N ALA A 119 1.60 -5.14 -0.64
CA ALA A 119 0.19 -5.49 -0.50
C ALA A 119 -0.66 -4.22 -0.57
N SER A 120 -1.66 -4.20 -1.44
CA SER A 120 -2.47 -3.00 -1.68
C SER A 120 -3.85 -3.35 -2.21
N ASP A 121 -4.89 -2.70 -1.67
CA ASP A 121 -6.25 -2.84 -2.16
C ASP A 121 -7.00 -1.50 -2.18
N VAL A 122 -7.84 -1.36 -3.21
CA VAL A 122 -8.97 -0.43 -3.26
C VAL A 122 -10.23 -1.25 -3.00
N VAL A 123 -10.77 -1.15 -1.78
CA VAL A 123 -11.88 -2.00 -1.36
C VAL A 123 -13.22 -1.37 -1.68
N VAL A 124 -13.95 -1.96 -2.61
CA VAL A 124 -15.26 -1.49 -3.04
C VAL A 124 -16.36 -2.41 -2.46
N GLY A 125 -17.30 -1.81 -1.74
CA GLY A 125 -18.53 -2.47 -1.25
C GLY A 125 -19.75 -1.97 -1.99
N ALA A 126 -20.86 -2.72 -1.90
CA ALA A 126 -22.15 -2.25 -2.39
C ALA A 126 -22.61 -1.02 -1.59
N PRO A 127 -23.21 0.00 -2.24
CA PRO A 127 -23.68 1.21 -1.57
C PRO A 127 -24.59 0.91 -0.37
N GLY A 128 -24.25 1.50 0.79
CA GLY A 128 -24.96 1.28 2.06
C GLY A 128 -24.67 -0.08 2.72
N GLY A 129 -23.83 -0.91 2.14
CA GLY A 129 -23.47 -2.23 2.68
C GLY A 129 -22.42 -2.19 3.79
N SER A 130 -22.38 -3.27 4.60
CA SER A 130 -21.41 -3.43 5.69
C SER A 130 -19.95 -3.38 5.18
N ARG A 131 -19.67 -3.99 4.02
CA ARG A 131 -18.34 -3.96 3.41
C ARG A 131 -17.93 -2.54 3.00
N GLU A 132 -18.84 -1.74 2.46
CA GLU A 132 -18.54 -0.34 2.12
C GLU A 132 -18.19 0.46 3.38
N SER A 133 -19.01 0.32 4.42
CA SER A 133 -18.84 1.11 5.65
C SER A 133 -17.66 0.67 6.51
N ALA A 134 -17.31 -0.62 6.53
CA ALA A 134 -16.23 -1.15 7.36
C ALA A 134 -14.85 -1.10 6.70
N SER A 135 -14.78 -0.96 5.36
CA SER A 135 -13.52 -1.02 4.63
C SER A 135 -12.85 0.35 4.48
N GLY A 136 -11.63 0.33 4.00
CA GLY A 136 -10.82 1.47 3.56
C GLY A 136 -9.80 1.01 2.54
N ASP A 137 -9.02 1.95 2.03
CA ASP A 137 -8.00 1.71 1.01
C ASP A 137 -6.63 2.00 1.62
N ALA A 138 -5.62 1.19 1.33
CA ALA A 138 -4.24 1.43 1.73
C ALA A 138 -3.27 0.48 1.02
N ALA A 139 -1.97 0.75 1.19
CA ALA A 139 -0.89 -0.11 0.79
C ALA A 139 0.15 -0.28 1.91
N SER A 140 0.87 -1.39 1.86
CA SER A 140 2.04 -1.64 2.70
C SER A 140 3.10 -2.38 1.90
N ALA A 141 4.36 -2.13 2.22
CA ALA A 141 5.48 -2.78 1.58
C ALA A 141 6.56 -3.18 2.60
N PHE A 142 7.20 -4.33 2.37
CA PHE A 142 8.22 -4.90 3.25
C PHE A 142 9.39 -5.42 2.43
N VAL A 143 10.60 -5.08 2.84
CA VAL A 143 11.82 -5.68 2.31
C VAL A 143 12.25 -6.78 3.27
N THR A 144 12.31 -8.02 2.79
CA THR A 144 12.77 -9.18 3.56
C THR A 144 14.24 -9.48 3.28
N GLY A 145 14.94 -10.00 4.27
CA GLY A 145 16.35 -10.32 4.16
C GLY A 145 16.86 -11.15 5.37
N PRO A 146 18.20 -11.29 5.51
CA PRO A 146 18.79 -12.03 6.62
C PRO A 146 18.50 -11.36 7.97
N ASP A 147 18.44 -12.14 9.03
CA ASP A 147 18.22 -11.68 10.40
C ASP A 147 19.24 -10.63 10.86
N SER A 148 20.48 -10.76 10.43
CA SER A 148 21.56 -9.81 10.76
C SER A 148 21.33 -8.38 10.27
N GLU A 149 20.42 -8.17 9.30
CA GLU A 149 20.04 -6.86 8.75
C GLU A 149 18.65 -6.41 9.22
N SER A 150 17.88 -7.29 9.86
CA SER A 150 16.45 -7.11 10.09
C SER A 150 16.13 -6.32 11.36
N GLY A 151 15.14 -5.41 11.27
CA GLY A 151 14.53 -4.71 12.40
C GLY A 151 13.54 -5.58 13.19
N ALA A 152 12.99 -6.61 12.54
CA ALA A 152 12.17 -7.65 13.18
C ALA A 152 12.44 -8.99 12.50
N VAL A 153 12.59 -10.06 13.27
CA VAL A 153 12.87 -11.41 12.77
C VAL A 153 11.69 -12.33 12.99
N LEU A 154 11.42 -13.21 12.03
CA LEU A 154 10.42 -14.27 12.16
C LEU A 154 10.96 -15.33 13.10
N ILE A 155 10.30 -15.54 14.24
CA ILE A 155 10.68 -16.54 15.23
C ILE A 155 9.76 -17.76 15.28
N GLY A 156 8.61 -17.68 14.64
CA GLY A 156 7.69 -18.79 14.49
C GLY A 156 6.54 -18.47 13.55
N SER A 157 6.01 -19.49 12.88
CA SER A 157 4.88 -19.34 11.97
C SER A 157 4.07 -20.62 11.85
N ALA A 158 2.83 -20.48 11.44
CA ALA A 158 1.96 -21.59 11.08
C ALA A 158 0.94 -21.16 10.04
N SER A 159 0.57 -22.12 9.19
CA SER A 159 -0.50 -21.91 8.20
C SER A 159 -1.50 -23.07 8.28
N ALA A 160 -2.76 -22.75 7.97
CA ALA A 160 -3.82 -23.70 7.73
C ALA A 160 -4.63 -23.24 6.52
N THR A 161 -5.05 -24.17 5.69
CA THR A 161 -5.89 -23.87 4.51
C THR A 161 -7.18 -24.65 4.63
N THR A 162 -8.30 -24.01 4.32
CA THR A 162 -9.62 -24.64 4.30
C THR A 162 -10.43 -24.10 3.14
N GLU A 163 -11.20 -24.97 2.49
CA GLU A 163 -12.18 -24.54 1.49
C GLU A 163 -13.41 -23.99 2.18
N ILE A 164 -13.69 -22.68 1.99
CA ILE A 164 -14.87 -22.02 2.54
C ILE A 164 -15.23 -20.81 1.68
N LEU A 165 -16.49 -20.71 1.32
CA LEU A 165 -17.05 -19.52 0.66
C LEU A 165 -17.50 -18.47 1.70
N ASP A 166 -16.54 -17.89 2.43
CA ASP A 166 -16.84 -16.82 3.41
C ASP A 166 -17.06 -15.48 2.70
N VAL A 167 -16.11 -15.07 1.86
CA VAL A 167 -16.21 -13.88 1.01
C VAL A 167 -15.71 -14.24 -0.39
N TRP A 168 -16.53 -14.00 -1.41
CA TRP A 168 -16.17 -14.29 -2.79
C TRP A 168 -16.70 -13.26 -3.77
N ARG A 169 -16.11 -13.19 -4.96
CA ARG A 169 -16.55 -12.37 -6.08
C ARG A 169 -16.22 -13.07 -7.39
N LEU A 170 -17.22 -13.31 -8.22
CA LEU A 170 -17.01 -13.81 -9.57
C LEU A 170 -16.45 -12.68 -10.47
N PRO A 171 -15.80 -13.00 -11.59
CA PRO A 171 -15.23 -11.98 -12.49
C PRO A 171 -16.23 -10.92 -12.96
N GLU A 172 -17.48 -11.33 -13.20
CA GLU A 172 -18.60 -10.48 -13.64
C GLU A 172 -19.26 -9.69 -12.50
N ASP A 173 -19.06 -10.10 -11.26
CA ASP A 173 -19.63 -9.42 -10.12
C ASP A 173 -18.89 -8.10 -9.84
N ARG A 174 -19.66 -7.03 -9.64
CA ARG A 174 -19.09 -5.74 -9.24
C ARG A 174 -18.68 -5.72 -7.78
N PHE A 175 -19.45 -6.39 -6.92
CA PHE A 175 -19.25 -6.40 -5.48
C PHE A 175 -19.03 -7.82 -4.98
N ALA A 176 -18.18 -7.94 -3.97
CA ALA A 176 -18.03 -9.22 -3.28
C ALA A 176 -19.30 -9.58 -2.52
N LYS A 177 -19.59 -10.87 -2.48
CA LYS A 177 -20.63 -11.50 -1.69
C LYS A 177 -20.01 -12.07 -0.42
N SER A 178 -20.79 -12.18 0.64
CA SER A 178 -20.40 -12.86 1.87
C SER A 178 -21.47 -13.85 2.28
N TRP A 179 -21.06 -14.91 2.92
CA TRP A 179 -21.96 -15.88 3.51
C TRP A 179 -22.50 -15.38 4.87
N GLU A 180 -23.26 -16.23 5.55
CA GLU A 180 -23.81 -15.93 6.87
C GLU A 180 -22.66 -15.86 7.91
N GLU A 181 -22.39 -14.66 8.44
CA GLU A 181 -21.25 -14.36 9.30
C GLU A 181 -21.12 -15.27 10.53
N ARG A 182 -22.25 -15.69 11.12
CA ARG A 182 -22.25 -16.54 12.32
C ARG A 182 -21.74 -17.93 11.97
N PHE A 183 -22.25 -18.52 10.88
CA PHE A 183 -21.85 -19.87 10.45
C PHE A 183 -20.36 -19.90 10.07
N SER A 184 -19.91 -18.94 9.27
CA SER A 184 -18.51 -18.84 8.89
C SER A 184 -17.60 -18.64 10.10
N ALA A 185 -18.01 -17.82 11.07
CA ALA A 185 -17.27 -17.62 12.31
C ALA A 185 -17.12 -18.92 13.14
N ASP A 186 -18.21 -19.71 13.26
CA ASP A 186 -18.20 -20.96 14.01
C ASP A 186 -17.26 -22.02 13.35
N MET A 187 -17.21 -22.02 12.01
CA MET A 187 -16.28 -22.91 11.28
C MET A 187 -14.82 -22.48 11.38
N LEU A 188 -14.55 -21.19 11.35
CA LEU A 188 -13.18 -20.64 11.28
C LEU A 188 -12.53 -20.46 12.65
N ALA A 189 -13.29 -20.26 13.73
CA ALA A 189 -12.74 -20.02 15.07
C ALA A 189 -11.83 -21.15 15.59
N PRO A 190 -12.13 -22.46 15.42
CA PRO A 190 -11.23 -23.54 15.80
C PRO A 190 -9.90 -23.50 15.02
N LEU A 191 -9.95 -23.17 13.73
CA LEU A 191 -8.79 -23.05 12.85
C LEU A 191 -7.86 -21.94 13.33
N VAL A 192 -8.40 -20.79 13.73
CA VAL A 192 -7.67 -19.67 14.30
C VAL A 192 -6.93 -20.09 15.56
N ALA A 193 -7.61 -20.75 16.50
CA ALA A 193 -7.03 -21.18 17.76
C ALA A 193 -5.87 -22.17 17.54
N ASP A 194 -6.05 -23.17 16.67
CA ASP A 194 -5.01 -24.16 16.31
C ASP A 194 -3.80 -23.49 15.64
N THR A 195 -4.04 -22.64 14.65
CA THR A 195 -2.94 -21.99 13.92
C THR A 195 -2.14 -21.06 14.83
N CYS A 196 -2.79 -20.30 15.70
CA CYS A 196 -2.10 -19.49 16.71
C CYS A 196 -1.27 -20.36 17.67
N ALA A 197 -1.84 -21.47 18.18
CA ALA A 197 -1.13 -22.36 19.08
C ALA A 197 0.13 -22.95 18.43
N ARG A 198 0.04 -23.37 17.16
CA ARG A 198 1.19 -23.89 16.39
C ARG A 198 2.26 -22.82 16.15
N ALA A 199 1.87 -21.60 15.81
CA ALA A 199 2.83 -20.49 15.60
C ALA A 199 3.57 -20.14 16.89
N LEU A 200 2.88 -20.11 18.03
CA LEU A 200 3.48 -19.85 19.35
C LEU A 200 4.40 -21.01 19.79
N ALA A 201 4.01 -22.25 19.51
CA ALA A 201 4.83 -23.41 19.78
C ALA A 201 6.12 -23.43 18.93
N ASP A 202 6.03 -23.06 17.65
CA ASP A 202 7.19 -22.92 16.76
C ASP A 202 8.12 -21.79 17.25
N ALA A 203 7.55 -20.67 17.69
CA ALA A 203 8.29 -19.55 18.31
C ALA A 203 8.84 -19.89 19.70
N LYS A 204 8.40 -20.98 20.35
CA LYS A 204 8.76 -21.39 21.71
C LYS A 204 8.48 -20.33 22.78
N ILE A 205 7.35 -19.64 22.65
CA ILE A 205 6.90 -18.60 23.58
C ILE A 205 5.48 -18.87 24.08
N ALA A 206 5.14 -18.29 25.23
CA ALA A 206 3.78 -18.28 25.75
C ALA A 206 3.01 -17.03 25.28
N PRO A 207 1.66 -17.07 25.25
CA PRO A 207 0.86 -15.88 24.93
C PRO A 207 1.16 -14.66 25.82
N ALA A 208 1.59 -14.89 27.07
CA ALA A 208 1.96 -13.81 28.00
C ALA A 208 3.23 -13.05 27.59
N ASP A 209 4.08 -13.66 26.75
CA ASP A 209 5.31 -13.05 26.25
C ASP A 209 5.07 -12.11 25.04
N LEU A 210 3.85 -12.09 24.50
CA LEU A 210 3.48 -11.23 23.39
C LEU A 210 3.30 -9.78 23.88
N THR A 211 3.90 -8.85 23.15
CA THR A 211 3.68 -7.42 23.35
C THR A 211 2.43 -6.93 22.61
N SER A 212 2.19 -7.48 21.40
CA SER A 212 1.05 -7.10 20.56
C SER A 212 0.52 -8.28 19.75
N VAL A 213 -0.80 -8.31 19.58
CA VAL A 213 -1.53 -9.30 18.77
C VAL A 213 -2.40 -8.58 17.75
N ILE A 214 -2.13 -8.84 16.50
CA ILE A 214 -2.84 -8.33 15.32
C ILE A 214 -3.68 -9.49 14.76
N ALA A 215 -5.00 -9.40 14.86
CA ALA A 215 -5.90 -10.45 14.39
C ALA A 215 -6.82 -9.92 13.28
N ASP A 216 -6.33 -9.93 12.04
CA ASP A 216 -7.10 -9.53 10.86
C ASP A 216 -7.94 -10.71 10.35
N ALA A 217 -9.23 -10.44 10.13
CA ALA A 217 -10.17 -11.41 9.57
C ALA A 217 -11.18 -10.73 8.64
N ALA A 218 -11.53 -11.39 7.52
CA ALA A 218 -12.64 -10.96 6.66
C ALA A 218 -13.94 -10.88 7.45
N ASN A 219 -14.16 -11.86 8.32
CA ASN A 219 -15.22 -11.90 9.30
C ASN A 219 -14.66 -11.68 10.71
N PRO A 220 -14.79 -10.48 11.31
CA PRO A 220 -14.23 -10.19 12.64
C PRO A 220 -14.77 -11.08 13.76
N ARG A 221 -15.95 -11.67 13.60
CA ARG A 221 -16.53 -12.59 14.60
C ARG A 221 -15.68 -13.84 14.79
N ALA A 222 -15.02 -14.32 13.74
CA ALA A 222 -14.19 -15.52 13.79
C ALA A 222 -12.97 -15.38 14.73
N VAL A 223 -12.49 -14.15 14.93
CA VAL A 223 -11.35 -13.83 15.81
C VAL A 223 -11.77 -13.18 17.13
N ALA A 224 -13.06 -12.90 17.34
CA ALA A 224 -13.55 -12.17 18.51
C ALA A 224 -13.22 -12.82 19.85
N ASN A 225 -13.14 -14.16 19.91
CA ASN A 225 -12.79 -14.91 21.10
C ASN A 225 -11.28 -15.15 21.29
N LEU A 226 -10.45 -14.76 20.32
CA LEU A 226 -9.02 -15.00 20.38
C LEU A 226 -8.34 -14.35 21.61
N PRO A 227 -8.63 -13.08 21.95
CA PRO A 227 -8.04 -12.45 23.12
C PRO A 227 -8.35 -13.22 24.43
N LYS A 228 -9.57 -13.70 24.58
CA LYS A 228 -9.99 -14.52 25.73
C LYS A 228 -9.31 -15.89 25.72
N GLY A 229 -9.24 -16.53 24.56
CA GLY A 229 -8.59 -17.85 24.39
C GLY A 229 -7.10 -17.81 24.73
N LEU A 230 -6.41 -16.78 24.33
CA LEU A 230 -5.00 -16.54 24.63
C LEU A 230 -4.75 -15.89 26.00
N LYS A 231 -5.82 -15.51 26.74
CA LYS A 231 -5.77 -14.78 28.00
C LYS A 231 -4.97 -13.47 27.90
N LEU A 232 -5.16 -12.75 26.77
CA LEU A 232 -4.49 -11.48 26.54
C LEU A 232 -4.99 -10.40 27.49
N LYS A 233 -4.09 -9.52 27.88
CA LYS A 233 -4.44 -8.24 28.49
C LYS A 233 -4.94 -7.26 27.40
N PRO A 234 -5.80 -6.29 27.75
CA PRO A 234 -6.33 -5.34 26.77
C PRO A 234 -5.24 -4.63 25.94
N GLU A 235 -4.13 -4.25 26.58
CA GLU A 235 -3.01 -3.56 25.93
C GLU A 235 -2.24 -4.41 24.91
N GLN A 236 -2.38 -5.73 24.95
CA GLN A 236 -1.77 -6.64 23.97
C GLN A 236 -2.60 -6.76 22.67
N SER A 237 -3.86 -6.34 22.67
CA SER A 237 -4.68 -6.32 21.48
C SER A 237 -4.41 -5.06 20.67
N ALA A 238 -3.89 -5.20 19.45
CA ALA A 238 -3.61 -4.07 18.58
C ALA A 238 -4.91 -3.39 18.12
N ASP A 239 -4.87 -2.06 18.02
CA ASP A 239 -5.90 -1.31 17.30
C ASP A 239 -5.75 -1.56 15.79
N LEU A 240 -6.78 -2.15 15.20
CA LEU A 240 -6.85 -2.50 13.78
C LEU A 240 -7.28 -1.33 12.88
N LEU A 241 -7.16 -0.08 13.33
CA LEU A 241 -7.46 1.12 12.56
C LEU A 241 -8.91 1.19 12.05
N GLY A 242 -9.80 0.45 12.69
CA GLY A 242 -11.18 0.31 12.27
C GLY A 242 -11.93 1.63 12.15
N GLU A 243 -11.69 2.62 13.01
CA GLU A 243 -12.38 3.91 13.02
C GLU A 243 -11.67 5.02 12.23
N SER A 244 -10.38 4.88 11.93
CA SER A 244 -9.56 5.93 11.30
C SER A 244 -9.24 5.67 9.82
N VAL A 245 -9.19 4.39 9.43
CA VAL A 245 -8.83 3.97 8.06
C VAL A 245 -9.89 3.03 7.48
N GLY A 246 -10.36 2.09 8.27
CA GLY A 246 -11.17 0.96 7.83
C GLY A 246 -10.31 -0.26 7.48
N ARG A 247 -10.96 -1.37 7.13
CA ARG A 247 -10.28 -2.61 6.77
C ARG A 247 -9.82 -2.56 5.31
N THR A 248 -8.52 -2.71 5.09
CA THR A 248 -7.85 -2.42 3.81
C THR A 248 -7.50 -3.68 2.99
N GLY A 249 -8.39 -4.68 3.01
CA GLY A 249 -8.19 -5.89 2.20
C GLY A 249 -6.87 -6.60 2.50
N VAL A 250 -6.11 -6.93 1.46
CA VAL A 250 -4.81 -7.63 1.59
C VAL A 250 -3.76 -6.82 2.35
N ALA A 251 -3.86 -5.51 2.35
CA ALA A 251 -2.91 -4.64 3.04
C ALA A 251 -3.14 -4.59 4.56
N HIS A 252 -4.30 -5.03 5.06
CA HIS A 252 -4.73 -4.70 6.42
C HIS A 252 -3.84 -5.28 7.52
N SER A 253 -3.52 -6.57 7.46
CA SER A 253 -2.61 -7.21 8.42
C SER A 253 -1.21 -6.60 8.37
N LEU A 254 -0.74 -6.22 7.19
CA LEU A 254 0.58 -5.62 7.00
C LEU A 254 0.62 -4.14 7.40
N LEU A 255 -0.45 -3.38 7.16
CA LEU A 255 -0.58 -2.00 7.62
C LEU A 255 -0.56 -1.92 9.15
N THR A 256 -1.30 -2.80 9.80
CA THR A 256 -1.32 -2.88 11.28
C THR A 256 0.00 -3.39 11.85
N LEU A 257 0.69 -4.32 11.16
CA LEU A 257 2.06 -4.72 11.52
C LEU A 257 3.03 -3.54 11.38
N ALA A 258 2.99 -2.79 10.28
CA ALA A 258 3.84 -1.61 10.10
C ALA A 258 3.63 -0.59 11.23
N ARG A 259 2.37 -0.30 11.60
CA ARG A 259 2.07 0.59 12.74
C ARG A 259 2.60 0.05 14.07
N ALA A 260 2.49 -1.25 14.31
CA ALA A 260 3.05 -1.87 15.51
C ALA A 260 4.58 -1.73 15.54
N LEU A 261 5.27 -1.93 14.41
CA LEU A 261 6.72 -1.75 14.28
C LEU A 261 7.16 -0.29 14.43
N ASP A 262 6.32 0.69 14.02
CA ASP A 262 6.60 2.12 14.22
C ASP A 262 6.81 2.47 15.70
N ALA A 263 6.05 1.84 16.60
CA ALA A 263 6.10 2.07 18.05
C ALA A 263 6.96 1.04 18.81
N ALA A 264 7.36 -0.06 18.18
CA ALA A 264 7.99 -1.20 18.83
C ALA A 264 9.39 -0.89 19.40
N LYS A 265 9.76 -1.64 20.41
CA LYS A 265 11.09 -1.58 21.06
C LYS A 265 11.82 -2.92 20.87
N PRO A 266 13.15 -2.94 20.89
CA PRO A 266 13.90 -4.20 20.89
C PRO A 266 13.41 -5.16 21.98
N GLY A 267 13.18 -6.42 21.59
CA GLY A 267 12.63 -7.46 22.45
C GLY A 267 11.10 -7.58 22.43
N ASP A 268 10.37 -6.64 21.83
CA ASP A 268 8.93 -6.76 21.63
C ASP A 268 8.60 -7.96 20.72
N ARG A 269 7.52 -8.68 21.05
CA ARG A 269 7.05 -9.84 20.29
C ARG A 269 5.65 -9.59 19.76
N ILE A 270 5.50 -9.67 18.45
CA ILE A 270 4.27 -9.32 17.73
C ILE A 270 3.73 -10.58 17.04
N LEU A 271 2.52 -11.01 17.42
CA LEU A 271 1.78 -12.02 16.68
C LEU A 271 0.90 -11.33 15.64
N VAL A 272 1.05 -11.73 14.38
CA VAL A 272 0.16 -11.31 13.28
C VAL A 272 -0.60 -12.52 12.78
N LEU A 273 -1.90 -12.37 12.66
CA LEU A 273 -2.79 -13.38 12.12
C LEU A 273 -3.62 -12.77 10.99
N SER A 274 -3.77 -13.51 9.90
CA SER A 274 -4.67 -13.16 8.79
C SER A 274 -5.56 -14.35 8.43
N LEU A 275 -6.86 -14.13 8.46
CA LEU A 275 -7.90 -15.14 8.27
C LEU A 275 -8.79 -14.81 7.08
N ALA A 276 -8.90 -15.76 6.15
CA ALA A 276 -9.86 -15.79 5.04
C ALA A 276 -10.10 -17.25 4.63
N ASP A 277 -9.58 -17.71 3.49
CA ASP A 277 -9.67 -19.12 3.03
C ASP A 277 -8.70 -20.03 3.79
N GLY A 278 -8.61 -19.86 5.07
CA GLY A 278 -7.66 -20.45 5.98
C GLY A 278 -7.06 -19.39 6.90
N CYS A 279 -5.99 -19.73 7.59
CA CYS A 279 -5.34 -18.86 8.58
C CYS A 279 -3.83 -18.93 8.43
N ASP A 280 -3.19 -17.76 8.33
CA ASP A 280 -1.75 -17.62 8.52
C ASP A 280 -1.47 -16.89 9.82
N ALA A 281 -0.47 -17.35 10.57
CA ALA A 281 0.01 -16.73 11.79
C ALA A 281 1.54 -16.64 11.76
N ALA A 282 2.08 -15.48 12.15
CA ALA A 282 3.51 -15.19 12.19
C ALA A 282 3.86 -14.49 13.50
N VAL A 283 4.92 -14.91 14.16
CA VAL A 283 5.46 -14.28 15.37
C VAL A 283 6.79 -13.62 15.02
N PHE A 284 6.86 -12.31 15.24
CA PHE A 284 8.06 -11.52 15.02
C PHE A 284 8.66 -11.09 16.36
N GLU A 285 9.99 -11.16 16.47
CA GLU A 285 10.74 -10.53 17.55
C GLU A 285 11.47 -9.29 17.02
N VAL A 286 11.28 -8.17 17.69
CA VAL A 286 11.87 -6.89 17.29
C VAL A 286 13.32 -6.81 17.75
N THR A 287 14.22 -6.45 16.85
CA THR A 287 15.66 -6.39 17.10
C THR A 287 16.11 -4.96 17.47
N SER A 288 17.38 -4.82 17.89
CA SER A 288 18.01 -3.50 18.09
C SER A 288 18.13 -2.65 16.82
N ARG A 289 17.91 -3.24 15.64
CA ARG A 289 17.93 -2.56 14.35
C ARG A 289 16.61 -1.91 13.94
N ILE A 290 15.58 -1.99 14.77
CA ILE A 290 14.26 -1.44 14.43
C ILE A 290 14.31 0.03 14.03
N ALA A 291 15.16 0.82 14.67
CA ALA A 291 15.30 2.24 14.33
C ALA A 291 15.77 2.49 12.89
N GLN A 292 16.64 1.59 12.35
CA GLN A 292 17.07 1.65 10.96
C GLN A 292 15.99 1.15 9.99
N ALA A 293 15.14 0.23 10.42
CA ALA A 293 14.08 -0.34 9.59
C ALA A 293 12.90 0.62 9.37
N ARG A 294 12.70 1.59 10.26
CA ARG A 294 11.54 2.50 10.22
C ARG A 294 11.53 3.38 8.98
N PRO A 295 10.32 3.61 8.40
CA PRO A 295 10.14 4.54 7.29
C PRO A 295 10.27 5.99 7.76
N LYS A 296 10.40 6.91 6.81
CA LYS A 296 10.34 8.35 7.07
C LYS A 296 8.92 8.78 7.50
N HIS A 297 7.91 8.21 6.86
CA HIS A 297 6.51 8.48 7.15
C HIS A 297 5.88 7.25 7.82
N THR A 298 5.56 7.39 9.10
CA THR A 298 4.87 6.34 9.88
C THR A 298 3.41 6.20 9.45
N VAL A 299 2.77 5.09 9.81
CA VAL A 299 1.33 4.89 9.55
C VAL A 299 0.50 6.02 10.17
N ASP A 300 0.81 6.43 11.40
CA ASP A 300 0.09 7.51 12.07
C ASP A 300 0.31 8.88 11.39
N ALA A 301 1.48 9.12 10.77
CA ALA A 301 1.72 10.32 9.97
C ALA A 301 0.83 10.35 8.71
N TRP A 302 0.67 9.22 8.02
CA TRP A 302 -0.26 9.10 6.89
C TRP A 302 -1.71 9.27 7.31
N ILE A 303 -2.11 8.75 8.49
CA ILE A 303 -3.45 8.93 9.03
C ILE A 303 -3.71 10.40 9.38
N ALA A 304 -2.72 11.12 9.86
CA ALA A 304 -2.82 12.53 10.20
C ALA A 304 -2.85 13.45 8.97
N SER A 305 -2.14 13.07 7.90
CA SER A 305 -2.15 13.77 6.60
C SER A 305 -3.42 13.41 5.83
N LYS A 306 -4.51 14.16 6.07
CA LYS A 306 -5.81 13.81 5.50
C LYS A 306 -6.68 15.02 5.19
N ARG A 307 -7.60 14.80 4.24
CA ARG A 307 -8.76 15.62 3.98
C ARG A 307 -10.04 14.81 4.24
N ASN A 308 -10.90 15.28 5.14
CA ASN A 308 -12.04 14.50 5.67
C ASN A 308 -13.41 15.04 5.26
N ASP A 309 -13.47 15.82 4.18
CA ASP A 309 -14.69 16.43 3.65
C ASP A 309 -15.20 15.77 2.37
N LEU A 310 -14.71 14.56 2.03
CA LEU A 310 -15.13 13.86 0.83
C LEU A 310 -16.64 13.58 0.87
N ALA A 311 -17.35 14.12 -0.13
CA ALA A 311 -18.79 13.87 -0.27
C ALA A 311 -19.04 12.45 -0.76
N TYR A 312 -20.10 11.80 -0.24
CA TYR A 312 -20.45 10.43 -0.63
C TYR A 312 -20.72 10.28 -2.14
N ASN A 313 -21.40 11.26 -2.76
CA ASN A 313 -21.63 11.24 -4.20
C ASN A 313 -20.32 11.32 -5.00
N THR A 314 -19.31 12.06 -4.53
CA THR A 314 -17.98 12.13 -5.16
C THR A 314 -17.28 10.76 -5.05
N TYR A 315 -17.31 10.14 -3.88
CA TYR A 315 -16.81 8.77 -3.70
C TYR A 315 -17.46 7.78 -4.67
N LEU A 316 -18.80 7.80 -4.80
CA LEU A 316 -19.51 6.91 -5.72
C LEU A 316 -19.14 7.16 -7.20
N LYS A 317 -18.87 8.42 -7.58
CA LYS A 317 -18.36 8.78 -8.91
C LYS A 317 -16.96 8.23 -9.14
N TRP A 318 -16.04 8.43 -8.20
CA TRP A 318 -14.67 7.92 -8.29
C TRP A 318 -14.62 6.39 -8.40
N ARG A 319 -15.54 5.70 -7.75
CA ARG A 319 -15.69 4.24 -7.88
C ARG A 319 -16.49 3.82 -9.11
N GLY A 320 -16.93 4.75 -9.94
CA GLY A 320 -17.75 4.47 -11.13
C GLY A 320 -19.10 3.83 -10.80
N ILE A 321 -19.57 3.92 -9.54
CA ILE A 321 -20.86 3.35 -9.10
C ILE A 321 -22.01 4.26 -9.52
N LEU A 322 -21.82 5.56 -9.39
CA LEU A 322 -22.82 6.56 -9.79
C LEU A 322 -22.56 6.98 -11.24
N THR A 323 -23.55 6.73 -12.09
CA THR A 323 -23.57 7.27 -13.46
C THR A 323 -23.99 8.74 -13.42
N PHE A 324 -23.31 9.58 -14.16
CA PHE A 324 -23.63 11.01 -14.29
C PHE A 324 -23.51 11.45 -15.76
N GLU A 325 -24.05 12.61 -16.08
CA GLU A 325 -23.97 13.16 -17.42
C GLU A 325 -22.49 13.32 -17.82
N PRO A 326 -22.08 12.80 -18.98
CA PRO A 326 -20.70 12.93 -19.43
C PRO A 326 -20.33 14.39 -19.63
N PRO A 327 -19.06 14.77 -19.41
CA PRO A 327 -18.63 16.15 -19.62
C PRO A 327 -18.79 16.55 -21.10
N ARG A 328 -19.02 17.84 -21.35
CA ARG A 328 -19.10 18.37 -22.70
C ARG A 328 -17.76 18.34 -23.44
N ARG A 329 -16.65 18.35 -22.71
CA ARG A 329 -15.30 18.15 -23.25
C ARG A 329 -14.94 16.68 -23.17
N PRO A 330 -14.32 16.12 -24.23
CA PRO A 330 -13.88 14.73 -24.19
C PRO A 330 -12.79 14.53 -23.15
N ASP A 331 -12.68 13.31 -22.64
CA ASP A 331 -11.56 12.90 -21.81
C ASP A 331 -10.23 13.14 -22.56
N PRO A 332 -9.12 13.43 -21.82
CA PRO A 332 -7.81 13.49 -22.42
C PRO A 332 -7.48 12.19 -23.18
N GLU A 333 -6.88 12.31 -24.35
CA GLU A 333 -6.44 11.14 -25.11
C GLU A 333 -5.44 10.30 -24.30
N ARG A 334 -5.69 9.01 -24.23
CA ARG A 334 -4.74 8.07 -23.61
C ARG A 334 -3.48 7.96 -24.47
N PRO A 335 -2.27 7.90 -23.88
CA PRO A 335 -1.04 7.79 -24.63
C PRO A 335 -1.03 6.46 -25.41
N ALA A 336 -0.67 6.50 -26.69
CA ALA A 336 -0.47 5.31 -27.48
C ALA A 336 0.70 4.48 -26.96
N ALA A 337 0.67 3.16 -27.16
CA ALA A 337 1.67 2.24 -26.64
C ALA A 337 3.13 2.58 -27.00
N PRO A 338 3.48 2.98 -28.26
CA PRO A 338 4.86 3.32 -28.58
C PRO A 338 5.41 4.55 -27.83
N PRO A 339 4.70 5.69 -27.73
CA PRO A 339 5.14 6.83 -26.87
C PRO A 339 5.21 6.46 -25.39
N MET A 340 4.29 5.61 -24.90
CA MET A 340 4.34 5.14 -23.52
C MET A 340 5.60 4.31 -23.27
N ALA A 341 5.90 3.34 -24.13
CA ALA A 341 7.07 2.48 -24.00
C ALA A 341 8.39 3.27 -24.03
N ARG A 342 8.51 4.27 -24.92
CA ARG A 342 9.70 5.13 -24.97
C ARG A 342 9.86 6.03 -23.76
N GLY A 343 8.78 6.34 -23.08
CA GLY A 343 8.74 7.25 -21.92
C GLY A 343 8.60 6.59 -20.57
N LEU A 344 8.69 5.26 -20.46
CA LEU A 344 8.42 4.54 -19.21
C LEU A 344 9.22 5.09 -18.03
N GLY A 345 10.53 5.31 -18.20
CA GLY A 345 11.39 5.77 -17.11
C GLY A 345 10.91 7.10 -16.53
N TRP A 346 10.66 8.11 -17.36
CA TRP A 346 10.25 9.40 -16.85
C TRP A 346 8.77 9.46 -16.44
N LYS A 347 7.89 8.72 -17.11
CA LYS A 347 6.43 8.73 -16.81
C LYS A 347 6.07 7.96 -15.54
N LEU A 348 6.74 6.85 -15.28
CA LEU A 348 6.47 6.02 -14.11
C LEU A 348 7.48 6.25 -12.98
N GLY A 349 8.76 6.45 -13.32
CA GLY A 349 9.86 6.55 -12.37
C GLY A 349 10.41 7.96 -12.15
N PHE A 350 9.89 8.99 -12.87
CA PHE A 350 10.46 10.35 -12.84
C PHE A 350 11.97 10.40 -13.18
N VAL A 351 12.40 9.53 -14.10
CA VAL A 351 13.78 9.51 -14.58
C VAL A 351 13.99 10.63 -15.59
N GLY A 352 14.79 11.58 -15.25
CA GLY A 352 15.24 12.66 -16.12
C GLY A 352 16.64 12.41 -16.66
N SER A 353 17.28 13.45 -17.17
CA SER A 353 18.67 13.42 -17.63
C SER A 353 19.51 14.51 -16.96
N ARG A 354 20.79 14.21 -16.69
CA ARG A 354 21.80 15.17 -16.25
C ARG A 354 22.89 15.30 -17.30
N CYS A 355 23.16 16.52 -17.72
CA CYS A 355 24.27 16.81 -18.63
C CYS A 355 25.60 16.46 -17.97
N ALA A 356 26.44 15.67 -18.66
CA ALA A 356 27.75 15.30 -18.16
C ALA A 356 28.76 16.46 -18.22
N ASP A 357 28.52 17.47 -19.10
CA ASP A 357 29.44 18.59 -19.31
C ASP A 357 29.19 19.73 -18.33
N CYS A 358 27.94 20.20 -18.20
CA CYS A 358 27.64 21.36 -17.33
C CYS A 358 26.88 21.00 -16.05
N GLY A 359 26.40 19.77 -15.91
CA GLY A 359 25.71 19.31 -14.70
C GLY A 359 24.23 19.74 -14.63
N LEU A 360 23.62 20.31 -15.68
CA LEU A 360 22.21 20.67 -15.67
C LEU A 360 21.32 19.41 -15.65
N GLY A 361 20.41 19.35 -14.68
CA GLY A 361 19.33 18.35 -14.65
C GLY A 361 18.17 18.75 -15.56
N GLN A 362 17.55 17.79 -16.27
CA GLN A 362 16.45 18.03 -17.20
C GLN A 362 15.37 16.96 -17.06
N LEU A 363 14.14 17.37 -16.82
CA LEU A 363 12.94 16.50 -16.77
C LEU A 363 11.83 17.18 -17.59
N PRO A 364 11.23 16.52 -18.59
CA PRO A 364 11.57 15.19 -19.14
C PRO A 364 13.00 15.08 -19.64
N PRO A 365 13.56 13.84 -19.83
CA PRO A 365 14.93 13.65 -20.28
C PRO A 365 15.12 14.21 -21.69
N GLN A 366 16.26 14.87 -21.94
CA GLN A 366 16.60 15.52 -23.20
C GLN A 366 17.90 14.95 -23.77
N ARG A 367 18.03 14.93 -25.10
CA ARG A 367 19.26 14.55 -25.79
C ARG A 367 20.24 15.73 -25.95
N VAL A 368 19.69 16.96 -25.94
CA VAL A 368 20.47 18.19 -26.07
C VAL A 368 20.35 18.98 -24.78
N CYS A 369 21.47 19.41 -24.23
CA CYS A 369 21.49 20.23 -23.03
C CYS A 369 20.94 21.62 -23.33
N LEU A 370 19.97 22.07 -22.55
CA LEU A 370 19.34 23.39 -22.69
C LEU A 370 20.29 24.54 -22.32
N GLU A 371 21.33 24.26 -21.53
CA GLU A 371 22.30 25.29 -21.07
C GLU A 371 23.52 25.36 -21.97
N CYS A 372 24.26 24.25 -22.16
CA CYS A 372 25.53 24.26 -22.86
C CYS A 372 25.46 23.71 -24.29
N GLY A 373 24.33 23.21 -24.75
CA GLY A 373 24.15 22.65 -26.10
C GLY A 373 24.81 21.31 -26.36
N ALA A 374 25.40 20.64 -25.35
CA ALA A 374 25.98 19.31 -25.50
C ALA A 374 24.93 18.30 -26.00
N VAL A 375 25.31 17.46 -26.98
CA VAL A 375 24.43 16.49 -27.62
C VAL A 375 24.79 15.09 -27.19
N ASP A 376 23.81 14.31 -26.71
CA ASP A 376 23.96 12.90 -26.28
C ASP A 376 25.00 12.66 -25.16
N HIS A 377 25.39 13.70 -24.44
CA HIS A 377 26.24 13.65 -23.26
C HIS A 377 25.41 13.67 -21.97
N MET A 378 24.40 12.78 -21.88
CA MET A 378 23.46 12.73 -20.78
C MET A 378 23.61 11.44 -19.98
N ARG A 379 23.35 11.53 -18.67
CA ARG A 379 23.21 10.39 -17.77
C ARG A 379 21.81 10.40 -17.18
N ASP A 380 21.22 9.23 -16.95
CA ASP A 380 19.96 9.11 -16.24
C ASP A 380 20.08 9.65 -14.82
N GLU A 381 19.04 10.33 -14.36
CA GLU A 381 18.94 10.86 -13.01
C GLU A 381 17.52 10.69 -12.46
N ASP A 382 17.43 10.21 -11.22
CA ASP A 382 16.16 10.09 -10.52
C ASP A 382 15.71 11.45 -9.95
N PHE A 383 14.50 11.86 -10.30
CA PHE A 383 13.86 13.08 -9.82
C PHE A 383 12.77 12.83 -8.79
N ALA A 384 12.31 11.59 -8.60
CA ALA A 384 11.18 11.27 -7.74
C ALA A 384 11.40 11.69 -6.27
N GLU A 385 12.64 11.64 -5.79
CA GLU A 385 13.01 11.99 -4.41
C GLU A 385 13.65 13.39 -4.27
N LYS A 386 13.72 14.15 -5.36
CA LYS A 386 14.33 15.49 -5.31
C LYS A 386 13.40 16.52 -4.70
N ARG A 387 13.99 17.45 -3.97
CA ARG A 387 13.28 18.66 -3.56
C ARG A 387 12.93 19.48 -4.78
N CYS A 388 11.74 20.05 -4.74
CA CYS A 388 11.22 20.88 -5.81
C CYS A 388 10.43 22.06 -5.24
N LYS A 389 10.05 22.99 -6.11
CA LYS A 389 9.21 24.14 -5.77
C LYS A 389 8.20 24.39 -6.87
N ILE A 390 7.03 24.85 -6.48
CA ILE A 390 6.03 25.33 -7.42
C ILE A 390 6.50 26.68 -7.98
N ALA A 391 6.88 26.71 -9.26
CA ALA A 391 7.30 27.93 -9.94
C ALA A 391 6.09 28.82 -10.33
N THR A 392 5.01 28.18 -10.76
CA THR A 392 3.70 28.80 -11.02
C THR A 392 2.63 27.73 -11.04
N TYR A 393 1.37 28.10 -10.89
CA TYR A 393 0.25 27.17 -10.95
C TYR A 393 -1.02 27.85 -11.46
N THR A 394 -1.99 27.03 -11.83
CA THR A 394 -3.35 27.45 -12.17
C THR A 394 -4.36 26.53 -11.52
N LEU A 395 -5.47 27.07 -11.03
CA LEU A 395 -6.65 26.33 -10.63
C LEU A 395 -7.60 26.27 -11.82
N ASP A 396 -7.58 25.16 -12.57
CA ASP A 396 -8.40 25.01 -13.78
C ASP A 396 -9.76 24.39 -13.44
N HIS A 397 -10.80 25.21 -13.44
CA HIS A 397 -12.19 24.83 -13.25
C HIS A 397 -12.88 24.38 -14.55
N LEU A 398 -12.22 24.52 -15.70
CA LEU A 398 -12.77 24.21 -17.02
C LEU A 398 -12.26 22.87 -17.56
N ALA A 399 -11.10 22.42 -17.11
CA ALA A 399 -10.62 21.06 -17.41
C ALA A 399 -11.59 20.03 -16.84
N TYR A 400 -11.82 18.95 -17.59
CA TYR A 400 -12.55 17.82 -17.03
C TYR A 400 -11.74 17.17 -15.93
N SER A 401 -12.32 17.09 -14.75
CA SER A 401 -11.75 16.37 -13.61
C SER A 401 -12.87 15.77 -12.76
N LEU A 402 -12.63 14.60 -12.20
CA LEU A 402 -13.50 13.98 -11.20
C LEU A 402 -13.38 14.67 -9.83
N ASN A 403 -12.35 15.51 -9.66
CA ASN A 403 -12.10 16.30 -8.44
C ASN A 403 -11.68 17.75 -8.79
N PRO A 404 -12.61 18.58 -9.35
CA PRO A 404 -12.30 19.96 -9.72
C PRO A 404 -12.06 20.85 -8.47
N PRO A 405 -11.22 21.92 -8.60
CA PRO A 405 -10.44 22.28 -9.78
C PRO A 405 -9.20 21.40 -9.95
N THR A 406 -8.73 21.23 -11.18
CA THR A 406 -7.40 20.67 -11.44
C THR A 406 -6.34 21.69 -11.06
N VAL A 407 -5.39 21.31 -10.22
CA VAL A 407 -4.24 22.15 -9.86
C VAL A 407 -3.11 21.84 -10.83
N ALA A 408 -3.00 22.61 -11.90
CA ALA A 408 -1.93 22.47 -12.88
C ALA A 408 -0.71 23.28 -12.44
N GLY A 409 0.37 22.61 -12.07
CA GLY A 409 1.60 23.20 -11.54
C GLY A 409 2.77 23.10 -12.52
N VAL A 410 3.62 24.12 -12.52
CA VAL A 410 4.97 24.07 -13.10
C VAL A 410 5.94 23.92 -11.94
N ILE A 411 6.68 22.84 -11.95
CA ILE A 411 7.54 22.41 -10.83
C ILE A 411 9.01 22.54 -11.25
N ASP A 412 9.80 23.24 -10.45
CA ASP A 412 11.26 23.35 -10.58
C ASP A 412 11.95 22.46 -9.55
N PHE A 413 12.89 21.63 -10.01
CA PHE A 413 13.68 20.74 -9.15
C PHE A 413 15.03 21.37 -8.78
N GLU A 414 15.52 21.05 -7.57
CA GLU A 414 16.87 21.43 -7.16
C GLU A 414 17.91 20.79 -8.08
N GLY A 415 18.85 21.60 -8.58
CA GLY A 415 19.89 21.17 -9.52
C GLY A 415 19.42 21.11 -10.98
N GLY A 416 18.27 21.72 -11.30
CA GLY A 416 17.70 21.79 -12.64
C GLY A 416 16.59 20.77 -12.86
N GLY A 417 15.90 20.92 -13.99
CA GLY A 417 14.70 20.16 -14.32
C GLY A 417 13.42 20.96 -14.04
N ARG A 418 12.52 20.96 -15.02
CA ARG A 418 11.19 21.60 -14.92
C ARG A 418 10.17 20.70 -15.56
N VAL A 419 9.05 20.47 -14.88
CA VAL A 419 7.93 19.70 -15.41
C VAL A 419 6.61 20.43 -15.18
N THR A 420 5.69 20.27 -16.11
CA THR A 420 4.29 20.63 -15.88
C THR A 420 3.53 19.36 -15.52
N CYS A 421 2.86 19.37 -14.38
CA CYS A 421 2.07 18.23 -13.91
C CYS A 421 0.83 18.72 -13.15
N GLU A 422 -0.08 17.79 -12.91
CA GLU A 422 -1.17 17.99 -11.95
C GLU A 422 -0.61 17.74 -10.52
N VAL A 423 -0.95 18.65 -9.60
CA VAL A 423 -0.63 18.54 -8.17
C VAL A 423 -1.85 17.97 -7.47
N THR A 424 -1.68 16.83 -6.81
CA THR A 424 -2.74 16.11 -6.10
C THR A 424 -2.51 16.11 -4.59
N ASP A 425 -3.47 15.60 -3.83
CA ASP A 425 -3.42 15.49 -2.35
C ASP A 425 -3.16 16.81 -1.63
N VAL A 426 -3.70 17.88 -2.17
CA VAL A 426 -3.62 19.23 -1.61
C VAL A 426 -5.00 19.84 -1.47
N GLU A 427 -5.12 20.82 -0.56
CA GLU A 427 -6.24 21.77 -0.57
C GLU A 427 -5.95 22.83 -1.63
N PRO A 428 -6.74 22.89 -2.75
CA PRO A 428 -6.42 23.79 -3.85
C PRO A 428 -6.22 25.26 -3.45
N ALA A 429 -7.02 25.74 -2.47
CA ALA A 429 -6.93 27.11 -1.98
C ALA A 429 -5.67 27.40 -1.16
N SER A 430 -4.95 26.36 -0.70
CA SER A 430 -3.72 26.51 0.10
C SER A 430 -2.45 26.58 -0.73
N VAL A 431 -2.50 26.17 -2.01
CA VAL A 431 -1.33 26.10 -2.90
C VAL A 431 -0.75 27.48 -3.17
N LYS A 432 0.58 27.62 -3.04
CA LYS A 432 1.29 28.88 -3.28
C LYS A 432 2.54 28.66 -4.14
N ILE A 433 2.94 29.72 -4.84
CA ILE A 433 4.24 29.76 -5.50
C ILE A 433 5.33 29.65 -4.41
N GLY A 434 6.27 28.75 -4.62
CA GLY A 434 7.40 28.51 -3.72
C GLY A 434 7.22 27.35 -2.74
N ASP A 435 6.00 26.77 -2.66
CA ASP A 435 5.74 25.56 -1.84
C ASP A 435 6.55 24.38 -2.36
#